data_39ae29d20e218b11f34229b6b6fbbfd8
#
_entry.id   39ae29d20e218b11f34229b6b6fbbfd8
#
_cell.length_a   1.000
_cell.length_b   1.000
_cell.length_c   1.000
_cell.angle_alpha   90.00
_cell.angle_beta   90.00
_cell.angle_gamma   90.00
#
_symmetry.space_group_name_H-M   'P 1'
#
loop_
_entity.id
_entity.type
_entity.pdbx_description
1 polymer ?
#
loop_
_entity_poly.entity_id
_entity_poly.type
_entity_poly.pdbx_seq_one_letter_code
_entity_poly.pdbx_strand_id
1 'polypeptide(L)'
;SSDLAYSWQLIETKQRFISQVMSGKAPSRSCEDLDEAVLSYGEIKALSTGNPHILEKVQLETDVTKLRLLKSSHVSQRYRLEDMLLLEYPQQLLERRQKIGAIERDIPRRDANTPEDREQFFMTVMGREYTDKAAAGAELLALCQTVVQRGEAMEIGSYRGFAMRLEYRAMEQAFVVGLRGAAVYFAELGTDVQGNLARLNNALNGMEAHLKKLTQEISEIEKQQENTRQELEKPFAQEQELAEKEARLSAVNALLNIDGKNSIPDLMDDTLDIEPPQRAAKDYER
;
A
#
# COMPACT_ATOMS: atom_id res chain seq x y z
N SER A 1 53.40 -11.70 7.10
CA SER A 1 52.55 -10.94 8.08
C SER A 1 51.45 -10.10 7.41
N SER A 2 51.48 -9.82 6.10
CA SER A 2 50.43 -9.09 5.39
C SER A 2 49.21 -9.97 5.05
N ASP A 3 49.39 -11.25 4.82
CA ASP A 3 48.36 -12.20 4.38
C ASP A 3 47.32 -12.49 5.51
N LEU A 4 47.79 -12.49 6.76
CA LEU A 4 46.91 -12.69 7.91
C LEU A 4 45.97 -11.47 8.16
N ALA A 5 46.47 -10.25 7.98
CA ALA A 5 45.67 -9.04 8.14
C ALA A 5 44.56 -8.94 7.07
N TYR A 6 44.88 -9.35 5.85
CA TYR A 6 43.93 -9.41 4.73
C TYR A 6 42.83 -10.45 4.97
N SER A 7 43.21 -11.65 5.44
CA SER A 7 42.23 -12.71 5.79
C SER A 7 41.29 -12.32 6.91
N TRP A 8 41.78 -11.57 7.90
CA TRP A 8 40.95 -11.06 8.99
C TRP A 8 39.98 -9.99 8.54
N GLN A 9 40.35 -9.05 7.68
CA GLN A 9 39.44 -8.07 7.08
C GLN A 9 38.33 -8.76 6.27
N LEU A 10 38.65 -9.81 5.55
CA LEU A 10 37.69 -10.58 4.77
C LEU A 10 36.65 -11.27 5.63
N ILE A 11 37.07 -11.86 6.75
CA ILE A 11 36.17 -12.52 7.71
C ILE A 11 35.29 -11.51 8.42
N GLU A 12 35.81 -10.34 8.81
CA GLU A 12 35.06 -9.26 9.47
C GLU A 12 33.97 -8.68 8.56
N THR A 13 34.30 -8.50 7.26
CA THR A 13 33.31 -8.01 6.26
C THR A 13 32.21 -9.04 6.03
N LYS A 14 32.54 -10.32 5.98
CA LYS A 14 31.57 -11.43 5.85
C LYS A 14 30.67 -11.55 7.09
N GLN A 15 31.21 -11.44 8.29
CA GLN A 15 30.41 -11.45 9.53
C GLN A 15 29.47 -10.24 9.62
N ARG A 16 29.92 -9.06 9.19
CA ARG A 16 29.11 -7.85 9.16
C ARG A 16 27.93 -7.98 8.18
N PHE A 17 28.17 -8.56 7.00
CA PHE A 17 27.13 -8.83 6.00
C PHE A 17 26.10 -9.86 6.50
N ILE A 18 26.55 -10.97 7.05
CA ILE A 18 25.67 -12.01 7.62
C ILE A 18 24.82 -11.42 8.75
N SER A 19 25.41 -10.60 9.61
CA SER A 19 24.69 -9.90 10.69
C SER A 19 23.65 -8.90 10.17
N GLN A 20 23.90 -8.21 9.07
CA GLN A 20 22.95 -7.30 8.43
C GLN A 20 21.77 -8.05 7.80
N VAL A 21 22.03 -9.16 7.11
CA VAL A 21 20.99 -10.01 6.51
C VAL A 21 20.12 -10.66 7.61
N MET A 22 20.74 -11.14 8.69
CA MET A 22 20.03 -11.77 9.81
C MET A 22 19.22 -10.78 10.66
N SER A 23 19.59 -9.48 10.68
CA SER A 23 18.90 -8.46 11.46
C SER A 23 17.68 -7.84 10.75
N GLY A 24 17.33 -8.29 9.53
CA GLY A 24 16.14 -7.84 8.81
C GLY A 24 16.16 -6.38 8.36
N LYS A 25 17.27 -5.67 8.51
CA LYS A 25 17.45 -4.32 7.96
C LYS A 25 17.90 -4.47 6.51
N ALA A 26 16.96 -4.36 5.59
CA ALA A 26 17.25 -4.31 4.17
C ALA A 26 18.29 -3.20 3.89
N PRO A 27 19.44 -3.52 3.30
CA PRO A 27 20.40 -2.51 2.89
C PRO A 27 19.75 -1.67 1.78
N SER A 28 19.71 -0.36 1.95
CA SER A 28 19.24 0.61 0.96
C SER A 28 20.29 0.87 -0.13
N ARG A 29 21.09 -0.14 -0.50
CA ARG A 29 22.12 -0.03 -1.54
C ARG A 29 21.81 -0.98 -2.68
N SER A 30 22.00 -0.50 -3.89
CA SER A 30 21.83 -1.24 -5.13
C SER A 30 22.74 -2.47 -5.18
N CYS A 31 22.29 -3.50 -5.88
CA CYS A 31 23.00 -4.76 -6.06
C CYS A 31 24.38 -4.63 -6.73
N GLU A 32 24.73 -3.42 -7.19
CA GLU A 32 26.02 -3.10 -7.84
C GLU A 32 27.21 -3.05 -6.87
N ASP A 33 26.97 -2.78 -5.58
CA ASP A 33 28.05 -2.70 -4.57
C ASP A 33 28.59 -4.07 -4.10
N LEU A 34 28.03 -5.17 -4.59
CA LEU A 34 28.48 -6.54 -4.24
C LEU A 34 29.58 -7.07 -5.16
N ASP A 35 29.83 -6.41 -6.29
CA ASP A 35 30.75 -6.91 -7.31
C ASP A 35 32.24 -6.57 -7.06
N GLU A 36 32.60 -5.67 -6.15
CA GLU A 36 33.98 -5.14 -6.07
C GLU A 36 34.88 -5.67 -4.94
N ALA A 37 34.39 -6.43 -3.97
CA ALA A 37 35.19 -6.60 -2.76
C ALA A 37 35.45 -8.01 -2.21
N VAL A 38 35.07 -9.09 -2.89
CA VAL A 38 35.34 -10.42 -2.31
C VAL A 38 35.77 -11.42 -3.38
N LEU A 39 37.06 -11.57 -3.57
CA LEU A 39 37.60 -12.81 -4.10
C LEU A 39 37.09 -13.97 -3.25
N SER A 40 36.15 -14.75 -3.78
CA SER A 40 35.59 -15.87 -3.06
C SER A 40 36.67 -16.92 -2.79
N TYR A 41 36.47 -17.72 -1.75
CA TYR A 41 37.36 -18.87 -1.49
C TYR A 41 37.57 -19.74 -2.76
N GLY A 42 36.56 -19.81 -3.63
CA GLY A 42 36.63 -20.48 -4.92
C GLY A 42 37.62 -19.84 -5.90
N GLU A 43 37.66 -18.51 -5.98
CA GLU A 43 38.62 -17.77 -6.83
C GLU A 43 40.04 -17.95 -6.32
N ILE A 44 40.26 -17.89 -5.02
CA ILE A 44 41.59 -18.17 -4.41
C ILE A 44 42.01 -19.61 -4.68
N LYS A 45 41.11 -20.58 -4.59
CA LYS A 45 41.33 -21.97 -4.88
C LYS A 45 41.59 -22.23 -6.38
N ALA A 46 40.83 -21.54 -7.25
CA ALA A 46 41.06 -21.62 -8.71
C ALA A 46 42.40 -21.05 -9.12
N LEU A 47 42.83 -19.94 -8.54
CA LEU A 47 44.14 -19.35 -8.74
C LEU A 47 45.26 -20.27 -8.24
N SER A 48 45.04 -21.00 -7.15
CA SER A 48 46.03 -21.96 -6.60
C SER A 48 46.12 -23.27 -7.36
N THR A 49 45.04 -23.71 -8.03
CA THR A 49 44.99 -24.96 -8.80
C THR A 49 45.29 -24.77 -10.28
N GLY A 50 45.30 -23.53 -10.79
CA GLY A 50 45.56 -23.21 -12.21
C GLY A 50 44.51 -23.73 -13.20
N ASN A 51 43.36 -24.24 -12.71
CA ASN A 51 42.27 -24.75 -13.57
C ASN A 51 41.27 -23.65 -13.90
N PRO A 52 41.16 -23.16 -15.16
CA PRO A 52 40.28 -22.08 -15.56
C PRO A 52 38.79 -22.42 -15.42
N HIS A 53 38.42 -23.71 -15.46
CA HIS A 53 37.05 -24.16 -15.33
C HIS A 53 36.52 -23.99 -13.90
N ILE A 54 37.34 -23.99 -12.87
CA ILE A 54 36.93 -23.73 -11.50
C ILE A 54 36.55 -22.25 -11.32
N LEU A 55 37.34 -21.33 -11.91
CA LEU A 55 37.02 -19.91 -11.88
C LEU A 55 35.71 -19.60 -12.63
N GLU A 56 35.56 -20.17 -13.83
CA GLU A 56 34.35 -20.06 -14.63
C GLU A 56 33.12 -20.58 -13.87
N LYS A 57 33.24 -21.73 -13.18
CA LYS A 57 32.18 -22.30 -12.35
C LYS A 57 31.74 -21.31 -11.28
N VAL A 58 32.65 -20.75 -10.49
CA VAL A 58 32.33 -19.83 -9.39
C VAL A 58 31.63 -18.57 -9.90
N GLN A 59 32.11 -18.01 -11.03
CA GLN A 59 31.49 -16.86 -11.66
C GLN A 59 30.02 -17.18 -12.11
N LEU A 60 29.84 -18.32 -12.78
CA LEU A 60 28.54 -18.77 -13.24
C LEU A 60 27.59 -19.06 -12.07
N GLU A 61 28.05 -19.67 -10.97
CA GLU A 61 27.24 -19.91 -9.77
C GLU A 61 26.79 -18.59 -9.15
N THR A 62 27.67 -17.60 -9.08
CA THR A 62 27.34 -16.27 -8.57
C THR A 62 26.26 -15.58 -9.45
N ASP A 63 26.48 -15.60 -10.77
CA ASP A 63 25.58 -15.00 -11.74
C ASP A 63 24.19 -15.69 -11.74
N VAL A 64 24.18 -17.03 -11.74
CA VAL A 64 22.93 -17.81 -11.68
C VAL A 64 22.18 -17.52 -10.40
N THR A 65 22.88 -17.44 -9.26
CA THR A 65 22.27 -17.11 -7.98
C THR A 65 21.65 -15.71 -8.00
N LYS A 66 22.36 -14.71 -8.53
CA LYS A 66 21.88 -13.35 -8.69
C LYS A 66 20.63 -13.30 -9.59
N LEU A 67 20.65 -13.97 -10.73
CA LEU A 67 19.53 -14.02 -11.68
C LEU A 67 18.33 -14.76 -11.10
N ARG A 68 18.52 -15.83 -10.34
CA ARG A 68 17.45 -16.53 -9.62
C ARG A 68 16.79 -15.65 -8.57
N LEU A 69 17.56 -14.87 -7.81
CA LEU A 69 17.03 -13.89 -6.87
C LEU A 69 16.20 -12.80 -7.57
N LEU A 70 16.68 -12.28 -8.70
CA LEU A 70 15.93 -11.32 -9.50
C LEU A 70 14.63 -11.94 -10.05
N LYS A 71 14.65 -13.19 -10.52
CA LYS A 71 13.48 -13.92 -10.98
C LYS A 71 12.47 -14.12 -9.82
N SER A 72 12.93 -14.52 -8.65
CA SER A 72 12.08 -14.67 -7.46
C SER A 72 11.43 -13.34 -7.06
N SER A 73 12.18 -12.25 -7.08
CA SER A 73 11.67 -10.91 -6.85
C SER A 73 10.60 -10.50 -7.88
N HIS A 74 10.86 -10.77 -9.17
CA HIS A 74 9.90 -10.51 -10.25
C HIS A 74 8.61 -11.32 -10.07
N VAL A 75 8.70 -12.61 -9.69
CA VAL A 75 7.52 -13.45 -9.40
C VAL A 75 6.73 -12.91 -8.21
N SER A 76 7.41 -12.50 -7.14
CA SER A 76 6.77 -11.88 -5.97
C SER A 76 6.06 -10.56 -6.33
N GLN A 77 6.69 -9.75 -7.18
CA GLN A 77 6.06 -8.52 -7.68
C GLN A 77 4.82 -8.84 -8.53
N ARG A 78 4.87 -9.85 -9.38
CA ARG A 78 3.71 -10.29 -10.18
C ARG A 78 2.53 -10.68 -9.29
N TYR A 79 2.73 -11.49 -8.26
CA TYR A 79 1.66 -11.84 -7.32
C TYR A 79 1.04 -10.61 -6.66
N ARG A 80 1.86 -9.65 -6.25
CA ARG A 80 1.37 -8.40 -5.68
C ARG A 80 0.52 -7.60 -6.68
N LEU A 81 0.94 -7.51 -7.94
CA LEU A 81 0.16 -6.83 -8.99
C LEU A 81 -1.15 -7.57 -9.30
N GLU A 82 -1.15 -8.91 -9.27
CA GLU A 82 -2.35 -9.73 -9.38
C GLU A 82 -3.34 -9.47 -8.24
N ASP A 83 -2.86 -9.40 -6.99
CA ASP A 83 -3.70 -9.08 -5.84
C ASP A 83 -4.30 -7.67 -5.94
N MET A 84 -3.54 -6.69 -6.42
CA MET A 84 -4.07 -5.34 -6.70
C MET A 84 -5.20 -5.38 -7.73
N LEU A 85 -5.03 -6.14 -8.82
CA LEU A 85 -6.03 -6.26 -9.88
C LEU A 85 -7.29 -7.01 -9.45
N LEU A 86 -7.14 -8.06 -8.65
CA LEU A 86 -8.23 -8.96 -8.30
C LEU A 86 -9.00 -8.49 -7.05
N LEU A 87 -8.34 -7.80 -6.13
CA LEU A 87 -8.91 -7.45 -4.83
C LEU A 87 -8.97 -5.93 -4.61
N GLU A 88 -7.83 -5.24 -4.70
CA GLU A 88 -7.74 -3.85 -4.25
C GLU A 88 -8.50 -2.88 -5.19
N TYR A 89 -8.23 -2.91 -6.50
CA TYR A 89 -8.90 -2.00 -7.44
C TYR A 89 -10.42 -2.24 -7.53
N PRO A 90 -10.93 -3.50 -7.63
CA PRO A 90 -12.38 -3.73 -7.62
C PRO A 90 -13.06 -3.22 -6.35
N GLN A 91 -12.45 -3.42 -5.19
CA GLN A 91 -12.97 -2.93 -3.92
C GLN A 91 -13.01 -1.39 -3.90
N GLN A 92 -11.92 -0.74 -4.29
CA GLN A 92 -11.84 0.72 -4.35
C GLN A 92 -12.88 1.32 -5.31
N LEU A 93 -13.06 0.71 -6.49
CA LEU A 93 -14.07 1.13 -7.46
C LEU A 93 -15.50 0.96 -6.91
N LEU A 94 -15.77 -0.17 -6.23
CA LEU A 94 -17.07 -0.42 -5.62
C LEU A 94 -17.41 0.63 -4.57
N GLU A 95 -16.48 0.94 -3.66
CA GLU A 95 -16.66 1.94 -2.61
C GLU A 95 -16.95 3.33 -3.18
N ARG A 96 -16.22 3.75 -4.23
CA ARG A 96 -16.44 5.06 -4.88
C ARG A 96 -17.77 5.11 -5.59
N ARG A 97 -18.16 4.04 -6.31
CA ARG A 97 -19.46 3.95 -6.98
C ARG A 97 -20.63 3.97 -5.99
N GLN A 98 -20.50 3.31 -4.83
CA GLN A 98 -21.50 3.37 -3.76
C GLN A 98 -21.63 4.79 -3.21
N LYS A 99 -20.52 5.49 -2.98
CA LYS A 99 -20.53 6.91 -2.54
C LYS A 99 -21.18 7.82 -3.57
N ILE A 100 -20.87 7.65 -4.85
CA ILE A 100 -21.49 8.38 -5.96
C ILE A 100 -23.01 8.16 -5.93
N GLY A 101 -23.46 6.90 -5.92
CA GLY A 101 -24.89 6.60 -5.90
C GLY A 101 -25.62 7.11 -4.65
N ALA A 102 -24.93 7.25 -3.51
CA ALA A 102 -25.49 7.89 -2.32
C ALA A 102 -25.65 9.40 -2.52
N ILE A 103 -24.60 10.08 -3.03
CA ILE A 103 -24.63 11.52 -3.30
C ILE A 103 -25.69 11.86 -4.35
N GLU A 104 -25.83 11.08 -5.42
CA GLU A 104 -26.83 11.27 -6.47
C GLU A 104 -28.26 11.18 -5.94
N ARG A 105 -28.52 10.38 -4.89
CA ARG A 105 -29.81 10.35 -4.21
C ARG A 105 -30.03 11.53 -3.27
N ASP A 106 -28.95 12.06 -2.70
CA ASP A 106 -29.00 13.13 -1.71
C ASP A 106 -29.11 14.52 -2.35
N ILE A 107 -28.58 14.74 -3.56
CA ILE A 107 -28.72 16.03 -4.29
C ILE A 107 -30.19 16.40 -4.48
N PRO A 108 -31.09 15.57 -5.06
CA PRO A 108 -32.51 15.88 -5.19
C PRO A 108 -33.18 16.10 -3.83
N ARG A 109 -32.80 15.33 -2.79
CA ARG A 109 -33.34 15.53 -1.42
C ARG A 109 -32.98 16.91 -0.91
N ARG A 110 -31.73 17.34 -1.03
CA ARG A 110 -31.28 18.68 -0.65
C ARG A 110 -32.08 19.76 -1.39
N ASP A 111 -32.21 19.59 -2.70
CA ASP A 111 -32.82 20.60 -3.56
C ASP A 111 -34.31 20.74 -3.26
N ALA A 112 -35.03 19.64 -3.08
CA ALA A 112 -36.45 19.63 -2.70
C ALA A 112 -36.72 20.25 -1.32
N ASN A 113 -35.74 20.29 -0.42
CA ASN A 113 -35.84 20.87 0.91
C ASN A 113 -35.04 22.19 1.05
N THR A 114 -34.64 22.78 -0.07
CA THR A 114 -34.05 24.12 -0.09
C THR A 114 -35.08 25.13 -0.52
N PRO A 115 -35.32 26.17 0.30
CA PRO A 115 -36.25 27.23 -0.10
C PRO A 115 -35.82 27.91 -1.40
N GLU A 116 -36.79 28.22 -2.28
CA GLU A 116 -36.52 28.98 -3.51
C GLU A 116 -36.08 30.41 -3.18
N ASP A 117 -36.65 30.99 -2.16
CA ASP A 117 -36.24 32.29 -1.62
C ASP A 117 -35.06 32.11 -0.65
N ARG A 118 -33.94 32.74 -0.97
CA ARG A 118 -32.72 32.67 -0.15
C ARG A 118 -32.84 33.32 1.23
N GLU A 119 -33.82 34.14 1.43
CA GLU A 119 -34.12 34.77 2.74
C GLU A 119 -34.85 33.79 3.67
N GLN A 120 -35.58 32.84 3.13
CA GLN A 120 -36.26 31.82 3.91
C GLN A 120 -35.26 30.81 4.48
N PHE A 121 -35.51 30.49 5.74
CA PHE A 121 -34.69 29.52 6.47
C PHE A 121 -35.58 28.62 7.30
N PHE A 122 -35.33 27.32 7.23
CA PHE A 122 -36.06 26.33 8.06
C PHE A 122 -35.03 25.31 8.59
N MET A 123 -35.07 25.10 9.89
CA MET A 123 -34.27 24.07 10.56
C MET A 123 -35.09 23.54 11.75
N THR A 124 -35.08 22.25 11.95
CA THR A 124 -35.63 21.65 13.17
C THR A 124 -34.49 21.29 14.12
N VAL A 125 -34.54 21.79 15.35
CA VAL A 125 -33.58 21.45 16.41
C VAL A 125 -34.36 21.02 17.65
N MET A 126 -34.05 19.84 18.19
CA MET A 126 -34.75 19.25 19.36
C MET A 126 -36.28 19.27 19.25
N GLY A 127 -36.81 19.01 18.04
CA GLY A 127 -38.23 18.99 17.75
C GLY A 127 -38.89 20.37 17.61
N ARG A 128 -38.14 21.46 17.68
CA ARG A 128 -38.61 22.82 17.44
C ARG A 128 -38.22 23.30 16.06
N GLU A 129 -39.15 23.99 15.39
CA GLU A 129 -38.86 24.60 14.09
C GLU A 129 -38.31 26.01 14.28
N TYR A 130 -37.25 26.30 13.56
CA TYR A 130 -36.56 27.61 13.54
C TYR A 130 -36.63 28.19 12.14
N THR A 131 -37.09 29.41 12.04
CA THR A 131 -37.11 30.25 10.83
C THR A 131 -36.10 31.38 10.90
N ASP A 132 -35.53 31.63 12.09
CA ASP A 132 -34.45 32.58 12.32
C ASP A 132 -33.08 31.86 12.44
N LYS A 133 -32.15 32.31 11.63
CA LYS A 133 -30.78 31.71 11.58
C LYS A 133 -30.04 31.91 12.89
N ALA A 134 -30.16 33.06 13.53
CA ALA A 134 -29.44 33.35 14.75
C ALA A 134 -29.93 32.51 15.92
N ALA A 135 -31.27 32.36 16.04
CA ALA A 135 -31.88 31.51 17.06
C ALA A 135 -31.53 30.03 16.88
N ALA A 136 -31.58 29.50 15.66
CA ALA A 136 -31.18 28.13 15.36
C ALA A 136 -29.71 27.86 15.69
N GLY A 137 -28.82 28.75 15.30
CA GLY A 137 -27.41 28.61 15.56
C GLY A 137 -27.03 28.75 17.04
N ALA A 138 -27.75 29.61 17.80
CA ALA A 138 -27.56 29.70 19.25
C ALA A 138 -27.96 28.39 19.95
N GLU A 139 -29.08 27.76 19.51
CA GLU A 139 -29.50 26.45 20.03
C GLU A 139 -28.45 25.35 19.72
N LEU A 140 -27.90 25.32 18.51
CA LEU A 140 -26.83 24.39 18.15
C LEU A 140 -25.60 24.54 19.08
N LEU A 141 -25.21 25.77 19.42
CA LEU A 141 -24.10 26.00 20.34
C LEU A 141 -24.44 25.58 21.78
N ALA A 142 -25.67 25.79 22.24
CA ALA A 142 -26.10 25.32 23.55
C ALA A 142 -26.06 23.79 23.67
N LEU A 143 -26.40 23.08 22.59
CA LEU A 143 -26.33 21.62 22.53
C LEU A 143 -24.92 21.07 22.56
N CYS A 144 -23.89 21.82 22.12
CA CYS A 144 -22.49 21.41 22.23
C CYS A 144 -22.10 21.14 23.68
N GLN A 145 -22.56 21.98 24.64
CA GLN A 145 -22.29 21.76 26.06
C GLN A 145 -22.97 20.49 26.58
N THR A 146 -24.19 20.24 26.13
CA THR A 146 -24.98 19.05 26.50
C THR A 146 -24.31 17.76 26.01
N VAL A 147 -23.78 17.75 24.80
CA VAL A 147 -23.05 16.57 24.22
C VAL A 147 -21.79 16.27 25.01
N VAL A 148 -21.04 17.28 25.43
CA VAL A 148 -19.83 17.06 26.29
C VAL A 148 -20.22 16.45 27.63
N GLN A 149 -21.30 16.94 28.26
CA GLN A 149 -21.77 16.42 29.54
C GLN A 149 -22.25 14.97 29.45
N ARG A 150 -22.87 14.59 28.35
CA ARG A 150 -23.36 13.23 28.13
C ARG A 150 -22.26 12.25 27.69
N GLY A 151 -21.21 12.75 27.03
CA GLY A 151 -20.14 11.91 26.47
C GLY A 151 -20.55 11.07 25.25
N GLU A 152 -21.74 11.27 24.71
CA GLU A 152 -22.30 10.49 23.61
C GLU A 152 -22.85 11.42 22.52
N ALA A 153 -22.77 10.97 21.26
CA ALA A 153 -23.37 11.64 20.14
C ALA A 153 -24.90 11.59 20.21
N MET A 154 -25.57 12.68 19.85
CA MET A 154 -27.05 12.78 19.93
C MET A 154 -27.65 13.27 18.63
N GLU A 155 -28.82 12.74 18.30
CA GLU A 155 -29.68 13.24 17.25
C GLU A 155 -30.27 14.58 17.70
N ILE A 156 -30.07 15.64 16.91
CA ILE A 156 -30.45 17.01 17.30
C ILE A 156 -31.53 17.62 16.42
N GLY A 157 -31.96 16.94 15.35
CA GLY A 157 -33.02 17.43 14.48
C GLY A 157 -32.76 17.22 13.01
N SER A 158 -33.17 18.15 12.16
CA SER A 158 -32.98 18.05 10.71
C SER A 158 -32.75 19.42 10.05
N TYR A 159 -32.00 19.39 8.95
CA TYR A 159 -31.74 20.54 8.11
C TYR A 159 -31.70 20.14 6.63
N ARG A 160 -32.47 20.86 5.80
CA ARG A 160 -32.59 20.63 4.35
C ARG A 160 -32.86 19.17 3.98
N GLY A 161 -33.72 18.48 4.77
CA GLY A 161 -34.06 17.07 4.54
C GLY A 161 -33.07 16.05 5.10
N PHE A 162 -31.98 16.48 5.75
CA PHE A 162 -30.97 15.64 6.37
C PHE A 162 -31.14 15.63 7.89
N ALA A 163 -31.14 14.42 8.48
CA ALA A 163 -31.10 14.28 9.94
C ALA A 163 -29.74 14.75 10.47
N MET A 164 -29.76 15.50 11.56
CA MET A 164 -28.54 16.04 12.19
C MET A 164 -28.19 15.25 13.43
N ARG A 165 -26.94 14.78 13.48
CA ARG A 165 -26.32 14.14 14.66
C ARG A 165 -25.12 14.93 15.10
N LEU A 166 -25.12 15.40 16.34
CA LEU A 166 -24.02 16.15 16.95
C LEU A 166 -23.15 15.21 17.77
N GLU A 167 -21.84 15.28 17.59
CA GLU A 167 -20.83 14.55 18.34
C GLU A 167 -19.67 15.47 18.75
N TYR A 168 -19.01 15.15 19.86
CA TYR A 168 -17.75 15.75 20.24
C TYR A 168 -16.61 14.77 19.94
N ARG A 169 -15.69 15.16 19.08
CA ARG A 169 -14.51 14.37 18.74
C ARG A 169 -13.34 14.78 19.62
N ALA A 170 -13.06 13.98 20.63
CA ALA A 170 -12.06 14.31 21.64
C ALA A 170 -10.63 14.43 21.07
N MET A 171 -10.25 13.61 20.08
CA MET A 171 -8.93 13.69 19.44
C MET A 171 -8.74 14.97 18.63
N GLU A 172 -9.79 15.46 18.00
CA GLU A 172 -9.81 16.68 17.17
C GLU A 172 -10.17 17.92 18.01
N GLN A 173 -10.64 17.72 19.25
CA GLN A 173 -11.19 18.75 20.14
C GLN A 173 -12.27 19.60 19.46
N ALA A 174 -13.11 18.97 18.62
CA ALA A 174 -14.07 19.63 17.77
C ALA A 174 -15.48 19.05 17.94
N PHE A 175 -16.48 19.92 17.81
CA PHE A 175 -17.87 19.53 17.66
C PHE A 175 -18.17 19.31 16.19
N VAL A 176 -18.76 18.19 15.85
CA VAL A 176 -19.08 17.85 14.48
C VAL A 176 -20.54 17.48 14.34
N VAL A 177 -21.20 18.08 13.37
CA VAL A 177 -22.55 17.69 12.97
C VAL A 177 -22.47 16.81 11.74
N GLY A 178 -22.95 15.57 11.85
CA GLY A 178 -23.19 14.67 10.74
C GLY A 178 -24.59 14.88 10.16
N LEU A 179 -24.68 15.32 8.91
CA LEU A 179 -25.91 15.47 8.15
C LEU A 179 -26.19 14.16 7.40
N ARG A 180 -27.14 13.37 7.85
CA ARG A 180 -27.42 12.03 7.36
C ARG A 180 -28.52 12.01 6.31
N GLY A 181 -28.14 11.61 5.10
CA GLY A 181 -29.05 11.23 4.02
C GLY A 181 -28.79 9.76 3.62
N ALA A 182 -28.61 9.49 2.33
CA ALA A 182 -28.05 8.24 1.83
C ALA A 182 -26.53 8.13 2.12
N ALA A 183 -25.85 9.28 2.16
CA ALA A 183 -24.52 9.45 2.73
C ALA A 183 -24.57 10.30 4.01
N VAL A 184 -23.38 10.50 4.62
CA VAL A 184 -23.23 11.42 5.77
C VAL A 184 -22.27 12.53 5.38
N TYR A 185 -22.67 13.77 5.60
CA TYR A 185 -21.89 14.97 5.33
C TYR A 185 -21.53 15.63 6.67
N PHE A 186 -20.26 15.90 6.89
CA PHE A 186 -19.79 16.42 8.16
C PHE A 186 -19.53 17.93 8.09
N ALA A 187 -19.96 18.63 9.12
CA ALA A 187 -19.67 20.04 9.34
C ALA A 187 -19.08 20.22 10.75
N GLU A 188 -17.87 20.71 10.84
CA GLU A 188 -17.25 21.07 12.11
C GLU A 188 -17.82 22.40 12.61
N LEU A 189 -18.28 22.43 13.86
CA LEU A 189 -18.83 23.63 14.48
C LEU A 189 -17.73 24.44 15.15
N GLY A 190 -17.80 25.75 14.96
CA GLY A 190 -16.97 26.72 15.70
C GLY A 190 -17.78 27.45 16.76
N THR A 191 -17.22 28.53 17.28
CA THR A 191 -17.85 29.38 18.30
C THR A 191 -18.82 30.42 17.75
N ASP A 192 -18.83 30.61 16.42
CA ASP A 192 -19.65 31.62 15.75
C ASP A 192 -20.97 31.00 15.22
N VAL A 193 -22.09 31.58 15.62
CA VAL A 193 -23.44 31.15 15.25
C VAL A 193 -23.65 31.15 13.72
N GLN A 194 -23.33 32.26 13.07
CA GLN A 194 -23.53 32.40 11.61
C GLN A 194 -22.58 31.52 10.82
N GLY A 195 -21.32 31.42 11.27
CA GLY A 195 -20.33 30.57 10.70
C GLY A 195 -20.70 29.08 10.75
N ASN A 196 -21.40 28.64 11.81
CA ASN A 196 -21.87 27.27 11.94
C ASN A 196 -22.93 26.91 10.89
N LEU A 197 -23.88 27.78 10.65
CA LEU A 197 -24.87 27.58 9.59
C LEU A 197 -24.26 27.62 8.19
N ALA A 198 -23.27 28.48 7.97
CA ALA A 198 -22.53 28.50 6.73
C ALA A 198 -21.79 27.18 6.51
N ARG A 199 -21.16 26.60 7.55
CA ARG A 199 -20.48 25.29 7.48
C ARG A 199 -21.45 24.14 7.16
N LEU A 200 -22.65 24.11 7.77
CA LEU A 200 -23.70 23.15 7.44
C LEU A 200 -24.14 23.28 5.98
N ASN A 201 -24.34 24.51 5.50
CA ASN A 201 -24.69 24.78 4.11
C ASN A 201 -23.55 24.32 3.16
N ASN A 202 -22.30 24.64 3.48
CA ASN A 202 -21.15 24.28 2.66
C ASN A 202 -20.98 22.75 2.56
N ALA A 203 -21.24 22.02 3.65
CA ALA A 203 -21.20 20.56 3.64
C ALA A 203 -22.22 19.96 2.65
N LEU A 204 -23.43 20.52 2.59
CA LEU A 204 -24.47 20.08 1.64
C LEU A 204 -24.25 20.61 0.22
N ASN A 205 -23.80 21.85 0.07
CA ASN A 205 -23.56 22.45 -1.24
C ASN A 205 -22.27 21.94 -1.90
N GLY A 206 -21.41 21.24 -1.16
CA GLY A 206 -20.21 20.60 -1.68
C GLY A 206 -20.43 19.26 -2.39
N MET A 207 -21.67 18.76 -2.45
CA MET A 207 -21.98 17.44 -3.00
C MET A 207 -21.54 17.27 -4.46
N GLU A 208 -21.80 18.25 -5.32
CA GLU A 208 -21.43 18.20 -6.73
C GLU A 208 -19.91 18.21 -6.93
N ALA A 209 -19.18 18.97 -6.13
CA ALA A 209 -17.72 18.98 -6.15
C ALA A 209 -17.17 17.63 -5.68
N HIS A 210 -17.77 17.04 -4.66
CA HIS A 210 -17.40 15.73 -4.17
C HIS A 210 -17.69 14.64 -5.22
N LEU A 211 -18.84 14.69 -5.86
CA LEU A 211 -19.20 13.77 -6.95
C LEU A 211 -18.18 13.84 -8.10
N LYS A 212 -17.83 15.05 -8.53
CA LYS A 212 -16.80 15.25 -9.55
C LYS A 212 -15.45 14.66 -9.14
N LYS A 213 -15.04 14.86 -7.88
CA LYS A 213 -13.80 14.31 -7.34
C LYS A 213 -13.81 12.77 -7.37
N LEU A 214 -14.89 12.14 -6.89
CA LEU A 214 -15.03 10.68 -6.92
C LEU A 214 -15.00 10.11 -8.34
N THR A 215 -15.60 10.80 -9.30
CA THR A 215 -15.57 10.41 -10.71
C THR A 215 -14.14 10.47 -11.28
N GLN A 216 -13.36 11.49 -10.90
CA GLN A 216 -11.95 11.57 -11.27
C GLN A 216 -11.12 10.45 -10.63
N GLU A 217 -11.33 10.16 -9.33
CA GLU A 217 -10.66 9.06 -8.65
C GLU A 217 -10.94 7.70 -9.32
N ILE A 218 -12.18 7.45 -9.76
CA ILE A 218 -12.52 6.24 -10.53
C ILE A 218 -11.70 6.18 -11.82
N SER A 219 -11.65 7.27 -12.59
CA SER A 219 -10.88 7.32 -13.83
C SER A 219 -9.38 7.07 -13.61
N GLU A 220 -8.83 7.56 -12.50
CA GLU A 220 -7.43 7.33 -12.13
C GLU A 220 -7.18 5.87 -11.74
N ILE A 221 -8.09 5.26 -10.96
CA ILE A 221 -7.99 3.83 -10.59
C ILE A 221 -8.10 2.95 -11.84
N GLU A 222 -9.00 3.25 -12.77
CA GLU A 222 -9.16 2.50 -14.02
C GLU A 222 -7.89 2.59 -14.89
N LYS A 223 -7.23 3.74 -14.94
CA LYS A 223 -5.93 3.90 -15.61
C LYS A 223 -4.82 3.11 -14.93
N GLN A 224 -4.77 3.14 -13.59
CA GLN A 224 -3.79 2.35 -12.83
C GLN A 224 -4.02 0.86 -13.04
N GLN A 225 -5.27 0.42 -13.08
CA GLN A 225 -5.64 -0.97 -13.36
C GLN A 225 -5.15 -1.42 -14.73
N GLU A 226 -5.29 -0.57 -15.75
CA GLU A 226 -4.81 -0.86 -17.10
C GLU A 226 -3.27 -0.92 -17.16
N ASN A 227 -2.58 0.04 -16.55
CA ASN A 227 -1.11 0.02 -16.46
C ASN A 227 -0.61 -1.23 -15.74
N THR A 228 -1.29 -1.64 -14.67
CA THR A 228 -0.94 -2.85 -13.92
C THR A 228 -1.13 -4.12 -14.76
N ARG A 229 -2.18 -4.19 -15.61
CA ARG A 229 -2.35 -5.29 -16.56
C ARG A 229 -1.20 -5.38 -17.56
N GLN A 230 -0.81 -4.25 -18.14
CA GLN A 230 0.32 -4.18 -19.08
C GLN A 230 1.64 -4.57 -18.42
N GLU A 231 1.84 -4.20 -17.14
CA GLU A 231 3.04 -4.60 -16.40
C GLU A 231 3.09 -6.10 -16.13
N LEU A 232 1.93 -6.73 -15.85
CA LEU A 232 1.82 -8.18 -15.68
C LEU A 232 2.12 -9.00 -16.94
N GLU A 233 1.89 -8.43 -18.12
CA GLU A 233 2.19 -9.09 -19.39
C GLU A 233 3.69 -9.16 -19.69
N LYS A 234 4.52 -8.36 -19.00
CA LYS A 234 5.96 -8.34 -19.23
C LYS A 234 6.62 -9.59 -18.66
N PRO A 235 7.32 -10.35 -19.50
CA PRO A 235 8.11 -11.49 -19.03
C PRO A 235 9.31 -11.02 -18.22
N PHE A 236 9.92 -11.95 -17.49
CA PHE A 236 11.17 -11.66 -16.82
C PHE A 236 12.27 -11.37 -17.87
N ALA A 237 12.85 -10.18 -17.83
CA ALA A 237 13.74 -9.69 -18.89
C ALA A 237 15.02 -10.54 -19.05
N GLN A 238 15.51 -11.14 -17.96
CA GLN A 238 16.74 -11.95 -17.96
C GLN A 238 16.46 -13.47 -18.03
N GLU A 239 15.28 -13.91 -18.45
CA GLU A 239 14.92 -15.34 -18.53
C GLU A 239 15.87 -16.12 -19.44
N GLN A 240 16.20 -15.56 -20.62
CA GLN A 240 17.10 -16.18 -21.56
C GLN A 240 18.54 -16.23 -21.01
N GLU A 241 19.02 -15.15 -20.42
CA GLU A 241 20.36 -15.09 -19.82
C GLU A 241 20.51 -16.11 -18.69
N LEU A 242 19.48 -16.25 -17.84
CA LEU A 242 19.45 -17.26 -16.79
C LEU A 242 19.56 -18.67 -17.38
N ALA A 243 18.75 -18.98 -18.40
CA ALA A 243 18.77 -20.30 -19.04
C ALA A 243 20.14 -20.61 -19.69
N GLU A 244 20.75 -19.64 -20.36
CA GLU A 244 22.09 -19.81 -20.98
C GLU A 244 23.18 -20.06 -19.93
N LYS A 245 23.18 -19.28 -18.83
CA LYS A 245 24.15 -19.45 -17.73
C LYS A 245 23.94 -20.76 -16.97
N GLU A 246 22.69 -21.18 -16.73
CA GLU A 246 22.40 -22.48 -16.14
C GLU A 246 22.89 -23.65 -17.02
N ALA A 247 22.65 -23.58 -18.32
CA ALA A 247 23.15 -24.58 -19.26
C ALA A 247 24.68 -24.62 -19.28
N ARG A 248 25.34 -23.46 -19.28
CA ARG A 248 26.79 -23.37 -19.25
C ARG A 248 27.36 -23.90 -17.93
N LEU A 249 26.77 -23.57 -16.81
CA LEU A 249 27.16 -24.08 -15.48
C LEU A 249 27.05 -25.62 -15.43
N SER A 250 25.97 -26.18 -15.97
CA SER A 250 25.82 -27.63 -16.09
C SER A 250 26.93 -28.26 -16.93
N ALA A 251 27.29 -27.67 -18.06
CA ALA A 251 28.37 -28.14 -18.90
C ALA A 251 29.77 -28.09 -18.22
N VAL A 252 30.06 -26.99 -17.51
CA VAL A 252 31.28 -26.83 -16.74
C VAL A 252 31.37 -27.83 -15.59
N ASN A 253 30.28 -28.09 -14.89
CA ASN A 253 30.20 -29.12 -13.85
C ASN A 253 30.45 -30.51 -14.41
N ALA A 254 29.90 -30.84 -15.58
CA ALA A 254 30.17 -32.10 -16.24
C ALA A 254 31.66 -32.27 -16.60
N LEU A 255 32.31 -31.22 -17.12
CA LEU A 255 33.77 -31.24 -17.42
C LEU A 255 34.60 -31.45 -16.16
N LEU A 256 34.30 -30.72 -15.08
CA LEU A 256 35.02 -30.85 -13.81
C LEU A 256 34.83 -32.22 -13.14
N ASN A 257 33.66 -32.86 -13.30
CA ASN A 257 33.40 -34.20 -12.79
C ASN A 257 34.11 -35.29 -13.60
N ILE A 258 34.37 -35.07 -14.89
CA ILE A 258 35.19 -35.97 -15.74
C ILE A 258 36.67 -35.89 -15.36
N ASP A 259 37.19 -34.67 -15.14
CA ASP A 259 38.57 -34.44 -14.68
C ASP A 259 38.77 -34.84 -13.20
N GLY A 260 37.72 -34.91 -12.43
CA GLY A 260 37.67 -35.14 -10.96
C GLY A 260 37.47 -36.61 -10.55
N LYS A 261 38.00 -37.60 -11.27
CA LYS A 261 38.08 -38.98 -10.78
C LYS A 261 38.98 -39.18 -9.55
N ASN A 262 39.37 -38.07 -8.89
CA ASN A 262 40.02 -38.07 -7.58
C ASN A 262 39.33 -37.10 -6.61
N SER A 263 38.40 -37.67 -5.83
CA SER A 263 38.02 -37.36 -4.44
C SER A 263 38.22 -35.95 -3.92
N ILE A 264 37.09 -35.24 -3.78
CA ILE A 264 36.83 -34.37 -2.62
C ILE A 264 35.34 -34.56 -2.24
N PRO A 265 35.01 -34.86 -0.95
CA PRO A 265 33.61 -35.01 -0.54
C PRO A 265 32.83 -33.71 -0.73
N ASP A 266 31.67 -33.83 -1.33
CA ASP A 266 30.72 -32.79 -1.54
C ASP A 266 30.20 -32.30 -0.16
N LEU A 267 30.70 -31.15 0.31
CA LEU A 267 30.34 -30.55 1.60
C LEU A 267 29.39 -29.37 1.44
N MET A 268 28.74 -29.21 0.28
CA MET A 268 27.70 -28.20 0.09
C MET A 268 26.63 -28.67 -0.91
N ASP A 269 25.84 -29.65 -0.53
CA ASP A 269 24.49 -29.84 -1.09
C ASP A 269 23.47 -29.30 -0.08
N ASP A 270 23.52 -27.98 0.15
CA ASP A 270 22.39 -27.22 0.67
C ASP A 270 21.76 -26.47 -0.52
N THR A 271 21.11 -27.25 -1.38
CA THR A 271 20.10 -26.68 -2.28
C THR A 271 18.99 -26.16 -1.39
N LEU A 272 19.01 -24.85 -1.14
CA LEU A 272 17.82 -24.13 -0.72
C LEU A 272 16.79 -24.28 -1.83
N ASP A 273 15.99 -25.34 -1.76
CA ASP A 273 14.71 -25.42 -2.46
C ASP A 273 13.85 -24.29 -1.91
N ILE A 274 13.97 -23.13 -2.54
CA ILE A 274 13.03 -22.04 -2.30
C ILE A 274 11.75 -22.45 -3.05
N GLU A 275 10.91 -23.25 -2.38
CA GLU A 275 9.53 -23.42 -2.82
C GLU A 275 8.87 -22.03 -2.94
N PRO A 276 8.19 -21.74 -4.05
CA PRO A 276 7.41 -20.51 -4.14
C PRO A 276 6.37 -20.51 -3.01
N PRO A 277 6.11 -19.37 -2.36
CA PRO A 277 5.17 -19.32 -1.23
C PRO A 277 3.81 -19.86 -1.68
N GLN A 278 3.40 -20.97 -1.10
CA GLN A 278 2.08 -21.55 -1.32
C GLN A 278 1.04 -20.53 -0.84
N ARG A 279 0.08 -20.21 -1.70
CA ARG A 279 -1.12 -19.46 -1.32
C ARG A 279 -1.79 -20.20 -0.16
N ALA A 280 -1.76 -19.62 1.03
CA ALA A 280 -2.67 -20.04 2.09
C ALA A 280 -4.08 -19.79 1.57
N ALA A 281 -4.82 -20.88 1.31
CA ALA A 281 -6.24 -20.81 1.03
C ALA A 281 -6.91 -20.18 2.25
N LYS A 282 -7.29 -18.91 2.14
CA LYS A 282 -8.21 -18.29 3.10
C LYS A 282 -9.59 -18.82 2.75
N ASP A 283 -10.06 -19.78 3.53
CA ASP A 283 -11.46 -20.19 3.55
C ASP A 283 -12.32 -18.96 3.87
N TYR A 284 -13.01 -18.45 2.86
CA TYR A 284 -14.12 -17.54 3.03
C TYR A 284 -15.38 -18.38 3.26
N GLU A 285 -15.60 -18.84 4.48
CA GLU A 285 -16.95 -19.19 4.92
C GLU A 285 -17.59 -17.98 5.60
N ARG A 286 -18.70 -17.54 4.95
CA ARG A 286 -19.82 -16.66 5.37
C ARG A 286 -19.51 -15.20 5.71
#